data_6739146e06a0db80b91303aa5a2fb9e5
#
_entry.id   6739146e06a0db80b91303aa5a2fb9e5
#
_cell.length_a   1.000
_cell.length_b   1.000
_cell.length_c   1.000
_cell.angle_alpha   90.00
_cell.angle_beta   90.00
_cell.angle_gamma   90.00
#
_symmetry.space_group_name_H-M   'P 1'
#
loop_
_entity.id
_entity.type
_entity.pdbx_description
1 polymer ?
#
loop_
_entity_poly.entity_id
_entity_poly.type
_entity_poly.pdbx_seq_one_letter_code
_entity_poly.pdbx_strand_id
1 'polypeptide(L)'
;MKKFIPMLLLAVFALGVASCKKKNEIPTPPTPQPMALEGTSWEAKGVIGIENDANIQMKAEFVKGGVMKLTVVRQPKGTAAAVNTTVFEANYVFNKPALTLTDMKMTSQAGDPLLSDAAKKNVIEIFSKGGKLVEQRPLSLVFNEKANNPIILAKVEKK
;
A
#
# COMPACT_ATOMS: atom_id res chain seq x y z
N MET A 1 86.62 15.74 -10.62
CA MET A 1 86.78 15.38 -12.05
C MET A 1 85.46 15.05 -12.64
N LYS A 2 84.98 15.86 -13.59
CA LYS A 2 84.32 15.49 -14.86
C LYS A 2 83.11 14.57 -14.70
N LYS A 3 81.94 14.79 -15.27
CA LYS A 3 81.57 15.54 -16.50
C LYS A 3 80.05 15.81 -16.48
N PHE A 4 79.65 16.94 -16.96
CA PHE A 4 78.33 17.30 -17.49
C PHE A 4 77.95 16.45 -18.67
N ILE A 5 76.68 16.12 -18.81
CA ILE A 5 75.99 16.06 -20.10
C ILE A 5 74.53 16.39 -19.90
N PRO A 6 74.03 17.41 -20.63
CA PRO A 6 72.57 17.69 -20.68
C PRO A 6 71.95 16.91 -21.84
N MET A 7 70.76 16.43 -21.70
CA MET A 7 69.99 15.97 -22.87
C MET A 7 68.51 16.15 -22.63
N LEU A 8 68.06 17.15 -23.21
CA LEU A 8 67.23 17.30 -24.40
C LEU A 8 65.76 16.92 -24.18
N LEU A 9 64.97 17.98 -24.12
CA LEU A 9 63.54 18.02 -24.36
C LEU A 9 63.14 17.17 -25.57
N LEU A 10 62.14 16.32 -25.42
CA LEU A 10 61.29 15.95 -26.51
C LEU A 10 59.81 15.95 -26.05
N ALA A 11 59.17 17.08 -26.34
CA ALA A 11 57.75 17.24 -26.25
C ALA A 11 57.11 16.46 -27.41
N VAL A 12 56.45 15.36 -27.13
CA VAL A 12 55.55 14.71 -28.11
C VAL A 12 54.15 15.09 -27.77
N PHE A 13 53.62 16.05 -28.50
CA PHE A 13 52.18 16.33 -28.57
C PHE A 13 51.50 15.15 -29.23
N ALA A 14 50.95 14.25 -28.45
CA ALA A 14 49.94 13.29 -28.93
C ALA A 14 48.57 13.92 -28.80
N LEU A 15 48.08 14.49 -29.89
CA LEU A 15 46.68 14.84 -30.08
C LEU A 15 45.85 13.56 -30.09
N GLY A 16 45.42 13.10 -28.92
CA GLY A 16 44.44 12.06 -28.77
C GLY A 16 43.06 12.62 -29.07
N VAL A 17 42.59 12.40 -30.27
CA VAL A 17 41.19 12.60 -30.64
C VAL A 17 40.33 11.73 -29.72
N ALA A 18 39.76 12.31 -28.67
CA ALA A 18 38.72 11.71 -27.87
C ALA A 18 37.48 11.52 -28.75
N SER A 19 37.40 10.36 -29.41
CA SER A 19 36.19 9.87 -30.03
C SER A 19 35.17 9.64 -28.93
N CYS A 20 34.30 10.62 -28.68
CA CYS A 20 33.08 10.44 -27.95
C CYS A 20 32.18 9.48 -28.72
N LYS A 21 32.37 8.18 -28.52
CA LYS A 21 31.30 7.20 -28.76
C LYS A 21 30.21 7.50 -27.75
N LYS A 22 29.18 8.25 -28.15
CA LYS A 22 27.88 8.24 -27.50
C LYS A 22 27.42 6.80 -27.52
N LYS A 23 27.66 6.08 -26.40
CA LYS A 23 26.96 4.88 -26.09
C LYS A 23 25.49 5.28 -26.02
N ASN A 24 24.70 4.84 -26.97
CA ASN A 24 23.25 4.83 -26.85
C ASN A 24 22.93 3.90 -25.67
N GLU A 25 22.94 4.44 -24.48
CA GLU A 25 22.38 3.77 -23.31
C GLU A 25 20.88 3.68 -23.61
N ILE A 26 20.43 2.49 -23.96
CA ILE A 26 19.02 2.15 -23.96
C ILE A 26 18.53 2.50 -22.54
N PRO A 27 17.54 3.40 -22.39
CA PRO A 27 17.02 3.74 -21.07
C PRO A 27 16.63 2.43 -20.39
N THR A 28 17.34 2.05 -19.35
CA THR A 28 16.95 0.91 -18.53
C THR A 28 15.54 1.22 -18.02
N PRO A 29 14.57 0.33 -18.24
CA PRO A 29 13.22 0.54 -17.69
C PRO A 29 13.36 0.83 -16.21
N PRO A 30 12.63 1.83 -15.67
CA PRO A 30 12.74 2.16 -14.26
C PRO A 30 12.47 0.89 -13.46
N THR A 31 13.44 0.51 -12.62
CA THR A 31 13.29 -0.62 -11.71
C THR A 31 12.00 -0.38 -10.93
N PRO A 32 11.06 -1.34 -10.92
CA PRO A 32 9.81 -1.17 -10.18
C PRO A 32 10.15 -0.85 -8.72
N GLN A 33 9.86 0.36 -8.29
CA GLN A 33 10.02 0.71 -6.89
C GLN A 33 9.10 -0.20 -6.06
N PRO A 34 9.60 -0.78 -4.96
CA PRO A 34 8.75 -1.58 -4.10
C PRO A 34 7.54 -0.73 -3.71
N MET A 35 6.33 -1.25 -3.94
CA MET A 35 5.10 -0.55 -3.64
C MET A 35 5.03 -0.30 -2.14
N ALA A 36 5.10 0.97 -1.75
CA ALA A 36 4.76 1.39 -0.40
C ALA A 36 3.23 1.52 -0.30
N LEU A 37 2.64 1.08 0.79
CA LEU A 37 1.20 1.29 1.05
C LEU A 37 0.91 2.70 1.56
N GLU A 38 1.88 3.36 2.18
CA GLU A 38 1.73 4.71 2.74
C GLU A 38 1.16 5.70 1.71
N GLY A 39 0.17 6.46 2.11
CA GLY A 39 -0.54 7.42 1.25
C GLY A 39 -1.55 6.80 0.28
N THR A 40 -1.80 5.50 0.36
CA THR A 40 -2.80 4.82 -0.48
C THR A 40 -4.13 4.64 0.23
N SER A 41 -5.21 4.54 -0.56
CA SER A 41 -6.57 4.21 -0.09
C SER A 41 -7.10 3.02 -0.86
N TRP A 42 -7.93 2.22 -0.18
CA TRP A 42 -8.47 0.97 -0.68
C TRP A 42 -9.92 0.84 -0.23
N GLU A 43 -10.81 0.39 -1.10
CA GLU A 43 -12.26 0.33 -0.81
C GLU A 43 -12.86 -1.03 -1.18
N ALA A 44 -13.85 -1.45 -0.40
CA ALA A 44 -14.77 -2.53 -0.72
C ALA A 44 -16.22 -2.09 -0.50
N LYS A 45 -17.09 -2.47 -1.41
CA LYS A 45 -18.54 -2.26 -1.32
C LYS A 45 -19.25 -3.61 -1.25
N GLY A 46 -20.34 -3.67 -0.48
CA GLY A 46 -21.13 -4.90 -0.36
C GLY A 46 -20.39 -6.03 0.34
N VAL A 47 -19.64 -5.72 1.39
CA VAL A 47 -18.91 -6.73 2.19
C VAL A 47 -19.92 -7.65 2.90
N ILE A 48 -19.76 -8.96 2.66
CA ILE A 48 -20.63 -10.00 3.22
C ILE A 48 -19.98 -10.61 4.47
N GLY A 49 -20.81 -11.06 5.43
CA GLY A 49 -20.34 -11.80 6.61
C GLY A 49 -19.93 -10.94 7.80
N ILE A 50 -20.08 -9.63 7.71
CA ILE A 50 -19.91 -8.72 8.87
C ILE A 50 -21.25 -8.57 9.60
N GLU A 51 -22.31 -8.15 8.90
CA GLU A 51 -23.69 -8.13 9.36
C GLU A 51 -24.63 -8.58 8.23
N ASN A 52 -25.74 -9.25 8.55
CA ASN A 52 -26.66 -9.78 7.55
C ASN A 52 -27.79 -8.81 7.20
N ASP A 53 -28.10 -7.87 8.08
CA ASP A 53 -29.20 -6.91 8.00
C ASP A 53 -28.78 -5.54 7.44
N ALA A 54 -27.54 -5.40 7.06
CA ALA A 54 -26.96 -4.15 6.57
C ALA A 54 -26.10 -4.34 5.32
N ASN A 55 -25.97 -3.27 4.54
CA ASN A 55 -24.94 -3.12 3.53
C ASN A 55 -23.68 -2.54 4.19
N ILE A 56 -22.59 -3.24 4.07
CA ILE A 56 -21.32 -2.85 4.65
C ILE A 56 -20.39 -2.36 3.52
N GLN A 57 -19.80 -1.19 3.73
CA GLN A 57 -18.71 -0.67 2.90
C GLN A 57 -17.50 -0.47 3.78
N MET A 58 -16.32 -0.67 3.24
CA MET A 58 -15.07 -0.50 3.97
C MET A 58 -14.11 0.37 3.17
N LYS A 59 -13.38 1.24 3.88
CA LYS A 59 -12.28 2.02 3.33
C LYS A 59 -11.08 1.90 4.23
N ALA A 60 -9.96 1.41 3.71
CA ALA A 60 -8.67 1.39 4.39
C ALA A 60 -7.77 2.49 3.84
N GLU A 61 -7.17 3.29 4.72
CA GLU A 61 -6.22 4.35 4.42
C GLU A 61 -4.92 4.06 5.16
N PHE A 62 -3.82 3.99 4.41
CA PHE A 62 -2.50 3.78 4.98
C PHE A 62 -1.83 5.15 5.16
N VAL A 63 -1.72 5.59 6.42
CA VAL A 63 -1.18 6.91 6.76
C VAL A 63 0.28 6.82 7.19
N LYS A 64 0.93 7.97 7.30
CA LYS A 64 2.31 8.07 7.78
C LYS A 64 2.48 7.41 9.15
N GLY A 65 3.67 6.86 9.38
CA GLY A 65 4.01 6.25 10.65
C GLY A 65 3.56 4.80 10.80
N GLY A 66 3.23 4.12 9.70
CA GLY A 66 2.88 2.71 9.76
C GLY A 66 1.49 2.42 10.34
N VAL A 67 0.56 3.36 10.23
CA VAL A 67 -0.81 3.22 10.73
C VAL A 67 -1.78 2.99 9.58
N MET A 68 -2.65 1.99 9.72
CA MET A 68 -3.82 1.78 8.86
C MET A 68 -5.08 2.25 9.60
N LYS A 69 -5.87 3.09 8.92
CA LYS A 69 -7.18 3.52 9.37
C LYS A 69 -8.24 2.82 8.53
N LEU A 70 -9.10 2.00 9.18
CA LEU A 70 -10.19 1.30 8.53
C LEU A 70 -11.51 1.95 8.93
N THR A 71 -12.21 2.53 7.95
CA THR A 71 -13.56 3.06 8.10
C THR A 71 -14.56 2.03 7.63
N VAL A 72 -15.46 1.61 8.49
CA VAL A 72 -16.58 0.70 8.19
C VAL A 72 -17.86 1.52 8.19
N VAL A 73 -18.53 1.55 7.04
CA VAL A 73 -19.80 2.25 6.85
C VAL A 73 -20.92 1.21 6.81
N ARG A 74 -21.86 1.33 7.74
CA ARG A 74 -23.05 0.47 7.87
C ARG A 74 -24.28 1.22 7.37
N GLN A 75 -25.01 0.64 6.46
CA GLN A 75 -26.31 1.12 5.99
C GLN A 75 -27.35 0.00 6.14
N PRO A 76 -28.39 0.16 6.98
CA PRO A 76 -29.45 -0.82 7.12
C PRO A 76 -30.11 -1.11 5.77
N LYS A 77 -30.45 -2.38 5.53
CA LYS A 77 -31.16 -2.77 4.30
C LYS A 77 -32.60 -2.24 4.31
N GLY A 78 -33.07 -1.82 3.14
CA GLY A 78 -34.46 -1.39 2.95
C GLY A 78 -34.83 -0.03 3.52
N THR A 79 -33.86 0.76 3.99
CA THR A 79 -34.10 2.10 4.49
C THR A 79 -33.14 3.11 3.84
N ALA A 80 -33.63 4.32 3.60
CA ALA A 80 -32.77 5.47 3.28
C ALA A 80 -32.15 6.07 4.56
N ALA A 81 -32.19 5.30 5.67
CA ALA A 81 -31.86 5.76 7.00
C ALA A 81 -30.36 6.01 7.18
N ALA A 82 -30.05 6.65 8.30
CA ALA A 82 -28.76 7.13 8.72
C ALA A 82 -27.61 6.14 8.49
N VAL A 83 -26.57 6.60 7.86
CA VAL A 83 -25.32 5.90 7.67
C VAL A 83 -24.55 5.92 8.98
N ASN A 84 -24.20 4.75 9.49
CA ASN A 84 -23.30 4.62 10.62
C ASN A 84 -21.85 4.48 10.14
N THR A 85 -20.93 5.13 10.82
CA THR A 85 -19.51 5.07 10.55
C THR A 85 -18.77 4.60 11.79
N THR A 86 -18.04 3.49 11.68
CA THR A 86 -17.14 2.99 12.72
C THR A 86 -15.72 3.01 12.20
N VAL A 87 -14.80 3.55 12.99
CA VAL A 87 -13.38 3.66 12.63
C VAL A 87 -12.54 2.78 13.53
N PHE A 88 -11.66 2.00 12.89
CA PHE A 88 -10.64 1.19 13.54
C PHE A 88 -9.27 1.69 13.11
N GLU A 89 -8.29 1.54 13.99
CA GLU A 89 -6.88 1.80 13.69
C GLU A 89 -6.04 0.58 14.06
N ALA A 90 -4.99 0.33 13.27
CA ALA A 90 -4.02 -0.71 13.51
C ALA A 90 -2.63 -0.24 13.06
N ASN A 91 -1.57 -0.75 13.70
CA ASN A 91 -0.24 -0.64 13.15
C ASN A 91 -0.08 -1.64 12.00
N TYR A 92 0.68 -1.28 10.95
CA TYR A 92 0.93 -2.21 9.86
C TYR A 92 2.41 -2.35 9.53
N VAL A 93 2.76 -3.55 9.09
CA VAL A 93 4.03 -3.87 8.44
C VAL A 93 3.71 -4.50 7.08
N PHE A 94 4.29 -3.97 6.01
CA PHE A 94 4.09 -4.50 4.67
C PHE A 94 5.38 -5.07 4.12
N ASN A 95 5.43 -6.39 4.00
CA ASN A 95 6.48 -7.15 3.34
C ASN A 95 5.87 -7.87 2.14
N LYS A 96 5.86 -7.21 0.99
CA LYS A 96 5.17 -7.68 -0.23
C LYS A 96 5.37 -9.17 -0.48
N PRO A 97 4.31 -9.94 -0.68
CA PRO A 97 2.91 -9.51 -0.79
C PRO A 97 2.14 -9.42 0.54
N ALA A 98 2.76 -9.76 1.67
CA ALA A 98 2.11 -9.89 2.97
C ALA A 98 1.93 -8.54 3.68
N LEU A 99 0.73 -8.32 4.22
CA LEU A 99 0.36 -7.22 5.10
C LEU A 99 0.05 -7.78 6.49
N THR A 100 0.83 -7.40 7.48
CA THR A 100 0.58 -7.74 8.88
C THR A 100 -0.02 -6.54 9.59
N LEU A 101 -1.06 -6.77 10.40
CA LEU A 101 -1.71 -5.76 11.21
C LEU A 101 -1.62 -6.16 12.68
N THR A 102 -1.29 -5.19 13.53
CA THR A 102 -1.21 -5.38 15.00
C THR A 102 -1.97 -4.28 15.72
N ASP A 103 -2.33 -4.52 16.97
CA ASP A 103 -2.97 -3.55 17.86
C ASP A 103 -4.26 -2.93 17.31
N MET A 104 -5.02 -3.72 16.53
CA MET A 104 -6.25 -3.23 15.94
C MET A 104 -7.30 -2.93 17.00
N LYS A 105 -7.77 -1.71 17.01
CA LYS A 105 -8.76 -1.21 17.98
C LYS A 105 -9.74 -0.25 17.32
N MET A 106 -10.96 -0.20 17.85
CA MET A 106 -11.94 0.82 17.48
C MET A 106 -11.55 2.15 18.12
N THR A 107 -11.55 3.22 17.35
CA THR A 107 -11.18 4.58 17.81
C THR A 107 -12.36 5.54 17.85
N SER A 108 -13.34 5.35 16.97
CA SER A 108 -14.55 6.17 16.97
C SER A 108 -15.74 5.44 16.35
N GLN A 109 -16.94 5.90 16.72
CA GLN A 109 -18.21 5.42 16.16
C GLN A 109 -19.22 6.58 16.14
N ALA A 110 -19.96 6.75 15.04
CA ALA A 110 -20.97 7.79 14.88
C ALA A 110 -22.16 7.28 14.05
N GLY A 111 -23.35 7.85 14.30
CA GLY A 111 -24.61 7.47 13.62
C GLY A 111 -25.38 6.39 14.37
N ASP A 112 -26.61 6.13 13.95
CA ASP A 112 -27.51 5.13 14.51
C ASP A 112 -28.24 4.39 13.37
N PRO A 113 -28.44 3.07 13.44
CA PRO A 113 -27.97 2.12 14.44
C PRO A 113 -26.45 1.82 14.33
N LEU A 114 -25.80 1.67 15.48
CA LEU A 114 -24.36 1.36 15.56
C LEU A 114 -24.03 -0.03 15.02
N LEU A 115 -22.78 -0.20 14.58
CA LEU A 115 -22.25 -1.53 14.29
C LEU A 115 -22.30 -2.38 15.55
N SER A 116 -22.86 -3.60 15.48
CA SER A 116 -23.01 -4.47 16.64
C SER A 116 -21.65 -4.87 17.22
N ASP A 117 -21.62 -5.22 18.53
CA ASP A 117 -20.36 -5.63 19.17
C ASP A 117 -19.81 -6.92 18.57
N ALA A 118 -20.69 -7.82 18.13
CA ALA A 118 -20.30 -9.02 17.40
C ALA A 118 -19.63 -8.69 16.06
N ALA A 119 -20.18 -7.71 15.30
CA ALA A 119 -19.61 -7.26 14.05
C ALA A 119 -18.26 -6.54 14.27
N LYS A 120 -18.13 -5.71 15.31
CA LYS A 120 -16.85 -5.07 15.67
C LYS A 120 -15.78 -6.11 15.97
N LYS A 121 -16.10 -7.11 16.79
CA LYS A 121 -15.20 -8.22 17.12
C LYS A 121 -14.79 -8.99 15.86
N ASN A 122 -15.74 -9.28 14.96
CA ASN A 122 -15.50 -9.98 13.71
C ASN A 122 -14.54 -9.18 12.79
N VAL A 123 -14.75 -7.87 12.66
CA VAL A 123 -13.82 -6.98 11.89
C VAL A 123 -12.41 -7.06 12.48
N ILE A 124 -12.25 -6.90 13.79
CA ILE A 124 -10.94 -6.99 14.45
C ILE A 124 -10.30 -8.36 14.18
N GLU A 125 -11.05 -9.45 14.34
CA GLU A 125 -10.53 -10.81 14.14
C GLU A 125 -10.07 -11.03 12.69
N ILE A 126 -10.86 -10.63 11.71
CA ILE A 126 -10.52 -10.80 10.29
C ILE A 126 -9.26 -10.03 9.92
N PHE A 127 -9.20 -8.77 10.30
CA PHE A 127 -8.07 -7.91 9.92
C PHE A 127 -6.80 -8.22 10.71
N SER A 128 -6.90 -8.66 11.97
CA SER A 128 -5.73 -9.06 12.78
C SER A 128 -5.01 -10.31 12.23
N LYS A 129 -5.66 -11.09 11.37
CA LYS A 129 -5.01 -12.19 10.64
C LYS A 129 -4.10 -11.69 9.51
N GLY A 130 -4.12 -10.38 9.25
CA GLY A 130 -3.39 -9.77 8.16
C GLY A 130 -4.04 -9.95 6.81
N GLY A 131 -3.37 -9.44 5.78
CA GLY A 131 -3.84 -9.47 4.40
C GLY A 131 -2.73 -9.77 3.41
N LYS A 132 -3.10 -9.85 2.15
CA LYS A 132 -2.19 -10.12 1.03
C LYS A 132 -2.50 -9.18 -0.13
N LEU A 133 -1.45 -8.59 -0.69
CA LEU A 133 -1.55 -7.84 -1.94
C LEU A 133 -1.68 -8.81 -3.11
N VAL A 134 -2.70 -8.60 -3.94
CA VAL A 134 -2.92 -9.31 -5.19
C VAL A 134 -2.75 -8.33 -6.34
N GLU A 135 -1.74 -8.57 -7.18
CA GLU A 135 -1.33 -7.67 -8.28
C GLU A 135 -2.12 -7.88 -9.57
N GLN A 136 -3.31 -8.43 -9.47
CA GLN A 136 -4.25 -8.48 -10.59
C GLN A 136 -5.02 -7.15 -10.71
N ARG A 137 -5.55 -6.85 -11.88
CA ARG A 137 -6.37 -5.65 -12.07
C ARG A 137 -7.84 -5.96 -11.73
N PRO A 138 -8.47 -5.18 -10.85
CA PRO A 138 -7.89 -4.09 -10.04
C PRO A 138 -6.94 -4.60 -8.97
N LEU A 139 -5.87 -3.80 -8.70
CA LEU A 139 -4.95 -4.08 -7.60
C LEU A 139 -5.71 -4.15 -6.28
N SER A 140 -5.53 -5.23 -5.52
CA SER A 140 -6.40 -5.52 -4.37
C SER A 140 -5.63 -5.98 -3.14
N LEU A 141 -6.13 -5.63 -1.96
CA LEU A 141 -5.76 -6.24 -0.69
C LEU A 141 -6.83 -7.25 -0.31
N VAL A 142 -6.42 -8.50 -0.08
CA VAL A 142 -7.32 -9.59 0.28
C VAL A 142 -7.07 -9.98 1.73
N PHE A 143 -8.12 -9.96 2.54
CA PHE A 143 -8.14 -10.39 3.93
C PHE A 143 -8.98 -11.65 4.06
N ASN A 144 -8.57 -12.56 4.95
CA ASN A 144 -9.26 -13.84 5.20
C ASN A 144 -9.43 -14.68 3.92
N GLU A 145 -8.36 -14.79 3.11
CA GLU A 145 -8.34 -15.42 1.77
C GLU A 145 -8.95 -16.84 1.75
N LYS A 146 -8.79 -17.58 2.85
CA LYS A 146 -9.29 -18.98 2.96
C LYS A 146 -10.74 -19.08 3.41
N ALA A 147 -11.41 -17.99 3.73
CA ALA A 147 -12.81 -18.01 4.12
C ALA A 147 -13.74 -18.07 2.91
N ASN A 148 -14.98 -18.51 3.13
CA ASN A 148 -16.02 -18.51 2.09
C ASN A 148 -16.33 -17.10 1.58
N ASN A 149 -16.09 -16.07 2.41
CA ASN A 149 -16.32 -14.67 2.09
C ASN A 149 -15.04 -13.86 2.41
N PRO A 150 -14.02 -13.84 1.55
CA PRO A 150 -12.86 -12.97 1.73
C PRO A 150 -13.26 -11.51 1.59
N ILE A 151 -12.61 -10.62 2.33
CA ILE A 151 -12.75 -9.18 2.15
C ILE A 151 -11.71 -8.73 1.13
N ILE A 152 -12.17 -8.14 0.02
CA ILE A 152 -11.33 -7.67 -1.07
C ILE A 152 -11.46 -6.16 -1.16
N LEU A 153 -10.40 -5.45 -0.82
CA LEU A 153 -10.30 -4.01 -0.94
C LEU A 153 -9.57 -3.66 -2.24
N ALA A 154 -10.23 -3.01 -3.17
CA ALA A 154 -9.62 -2.52 -4.40
C ALA A 154 -8.93 -1.17 -4.17
N LYS A 155 -7.78 -0.97 -4.83
CA LYS A 155 -7.06 0.32 -4.75
C LYS A 155 -7.88 1.44 -5.35
N VAL A 156 -7.96 2.57 -4.64
CA VAL A 156 -8.57 3.79 -5.14
C VAL A 156 -7.53 4.60 -5.91
N GLU A 157 -7.78 4.82 -7.20
CA GLU A 157 -6.94 5.69 -8.01
C GLU A 157 -7.26 7.15 -7.68
N LYS A 158 -6.23 7.93 -7.33
CA LYS A 158 -6.39 9.39 -7.20
C LYS A 158 -6.58 9.98 -8.59
N LYS A 159 -7.71 10.61 -8.81
CA LYS A 159 -7.96 11.42 -10.01
C LYS A 159 -7.15 12.71 -9.96
#